data_d151574586f3c0a6b32528bbc8cf9aa9
#
_entry.id   d151574586f3c0a6b32528bbc8cf9aa9
#
_cell.length_a   1.000
_cell.length_b   1.000
_cell.length_c   1.000
_cell.angle_alpha   90.00
_cell.angle_beta   90.00
_cell.angle_gamma   90.00
#
_symmetry.space_group_name_H-M   'P 1'
#
loop_
_entity.id
_entity.type
_entity.pdbx_description
1 polymer ?
#
loop_
_entity_poly.entity_id
_entity_poly.type
_entity_poly.pdbx_seq_one_letter_code
_entity_poly.pdbx_strand_id
1 'polypeptide(L)'
;MGRKNRARRQPNGKRYKRIHHIPYLEGEACQRWLDRRQHKANSYEEEQIVFRGEVWYAALGAHPDTSIQEGCRPVLVVSNNANNSNARTLTVIPLTARLKKLSLVTHVMVKPTKACPLEYDSMALTEQITIIDKSMLREKIGRLDRRIMQQVDRAIRVQLSLLPSDSPRGGGAA
;
A
#
# COMPACT_ATOMS: atom_id res chain seq x y z
N MET A 1 -12.44 -29.89 14.72
CA MET A 1 -13.70 -29.19 14.30
C MET A 1 -13.30 -27.95 13.51
N GLY A 2 -13.37 -28.02 12.18
CA GLY A 2 -12.95 -26.94 11.29
C GLY A 2 -14.07 -25.90 11.11
N ARG A 3 -13.77 -24.66 11.41
CA ARG A 3 -14.68 -23.52 11.09
C ARG A 3 -14.66 -23.25 9.60
N LYS A 4 -15.77 -23.53 8.91
CA LYS A 4 -15.98 -23.18 7.50
C LYS A 4 -16.11 -21.66 7.38
N ASN A 5 -15.15 -21.00 6.73
CA ASN A 5 -15.25 -19.60 6.33
C ASN A 5 -16.38 -19.43 5.31
N ARG A 6 -17.53 -18.90 5.76
CA ARG A 6 -18.61 -18.44 4.86
C ARG A 6 -18.20 -17.13 4.22
N ALA A 7 -17.97 -17.16 2.90
CA ALA A 7 -17.83 -15.94 2.10
C ALA A 7 -19.10 -15.09 2.23
N ARG A 8 -18.97 -13.83 2.70
CA ARG A 8 -20.07 -12.85 2.72
C ARG A 8 -20.48 -12.52 1.29
N ARG A 9 -21.77 -12.72 0.95
CA ARG A 9 -22.36 -12.28 -0.32
C ARG A 9 -22.58 -10.77 -0.31
N GLN A 10 -22.12 -10.10 -1.35
CA GLN A 10 -22.45 -8.69 -1.63
C GLN A 10 -23.87 -8.59 -2.26
N PRO A 11 -24.59 -7.46 -2.11
CA PRO A 11 -26.01 -7.33 -2.46
C PRO A 11 -26.37 -7.51 -3.95
N ASN A 12 -25.41 -7.53 -4.85
CA ASN A 12 -25.63 -7.57 -6.32
C ASN A 12 -25.15 -8.86 -7.00
N GLY A 13 -24.95 -9.94 -6.27
CA GLY A 13 -24.84 -11.31 -6.80
C GLY A 13 -23.65 -11.61 -7.73
N LYS A 14 -22.75 -10.67 -8.03
CA LYS A 14 -21.61 -10.90 -8.92
C LYS A 14 -20.45 -11.52 -8.13
N ARG A 15 -20.11 -12.78 -8.47
CA ARG A 15 -18.89 -13.42 -7.98
C ARG A 15 -17.70 -12.73 -8.67
N TYR A 16 -16.88 -12.01 -7.90
CA TYR A 16 -15.56 -11.67 -8.38
C TYR A 16 -14.76 -12.98 -8.53
N LYS A 17 -14.13 -13.20 -9.69
CA LYS A 17 -13.13 -14.27 -9.81
C LYS A 17 -12.09 -13.99 -8.73
N ARG A 18 -11.87 -14.98 -7.83
CA ARG A 18 -10.75 -14.93 -6.88
C ARG A 18 -9.50 -14.66 -7.67
N ILE A 19 -8.97 -13.44 -7.56
CA ILE A 19 -7.58 -13.19 -7.87
C ILE A 19 -6.84 -14.06 -6.84
N HIS A 20 -5.93 -14.89 -7.31
CA HIS A 20 -5.26 -15.92 -6.52
C HIS A 20 -4.95 -15.37 -5.14
N HIS A 21 -5.48 -16.05 -4.11
CA HIS A 21 -5.17 -15.79 -2.72
C HIS A 21 -3.63 -15.76 -2.57
N ILE A 22 -3.07 -14.56 -2.41
CA ILE A 22 -1.68 -14.42 -2.02
C ILE A 22 -1.72 -14.53 -0.50
N PRO A 23 -1.33 -15.68 0.08
CA PRO A 23 -1.33 -15.82 1.51
C PRO A 23 -0.40 -14.74 2.10
N TYR A 24 -0.76 -14.20 3.25
CA TYR A 24 0.16 -13.40 4.04
C TYR A 24 1.36 -14.30 4.37
N LEU A 25 2.43 -14.13 3.59
CA LEU A 25 3.63 -14.95 3.68
C LEU A 25 4.70 -14.16 4.43
N GLU A 26 5.20 -14.72 5.51
CA GLU A 26 6.33 -14.19 6.28
C GLU A 26 7.62 -14.97 5.96
N GLY A 27 8.75 -14.27 6.05
CA GLY A 27 10.08 -14.88 5.99
C GLY A 27 10.36 -15.70 4.73
N GLU A 28 10.87 -16.92 4.91
CA GLU A 28 11.25 -17.83 3.82
C GLU A 28 10.10 -18.24 2.88
N ALA A 29 8.85 -18.26 3.39
CA ALA A 29 7.70 -18.59 2.56
C ALA A 29 7.40 -17.47 1.56
N CYS A 30 7.57 -16.20 1.96
CA CYS A 30 7.51 -15.04 1.08
C CYS A 30 8.61 -15.13 0.02
N GLN A 31 9.86 -15.42 0.43
CA GLN A 31 10.98 -15.55 -0.48
C GLN A 31 10.76 -16.67 -1.51
N ARG A 32 10.36 -17.87 -1.10
CA ARG A 32 10.05 -18.99 -2.01
C ARG A 32 8.90 -18.71 -2.97
N TRP A 33 7.91 -17.89 -2.56
CA TRP A 33 6.84 -17.44 -3.44
C TRP A 33 7.37 -16.44 -4.48
N LEU A 34 8.27 -15.53 -4.06
CA LEU A 34 8.96 -14.59 -4.93
C LEU A 34 9.82 -15.30 -5.97
N ASP A 35 10.63 -16.26 -5.56
CA ASP A 35 11.56 -17.00 -6.43
C ASP A 35 10.82 -17.76 -7.53
N ARG A 36 9.70 -18.41 -7.19
CA ARG A 36 8.87 -19.15 -8.17
C ARG A 36 8.25 -18.25 -9.24
N ARG A 37 8.07 -16.96 -8.97
CA ARG A 37 7.52 -16.00 -9.95
C ARG A 37 8.60 -15.25 -10.74
N GLN A 38 9.78 -15.05 -10.18
CA GLN A 38 10.93 -14.46 -10.88
C GLN A 38 11.35 -15.30 -12.10
N HIS A 39 11.29 -16.63 -12.03
CA HIS A 39 11.57 -17.50 -13.19
C HIS A 39 10.59 -17.33 -14.35
N LYS A 40 9.41 -16.74 -14.13
CA LYS A 40 8.45 -16.40 -15.20
C LYS A 40 8.63 -14.99 -15.78
N ALA A 41 9.26 -14.08 -15.03
CA ALA A 41 9.40 -12.67 -15.40
C ALA A 41 10.71 -12.34 -16.16
N ASN A 42 11.67 -13.28 -16.16
CA ASN A 42 13.02 -13.06 -16.71
C ASN A 42 13.14 -13.09 -18.23
N SER A 43 12.04 -12.99 -19.00
CA SER A 43 12.13 -13.00 -20.46
C SER A 43 12.04 -11.62 -21.13
N TYR A 44 11.71 -10.55 -20.41
CA TYR A 44 11.72 -9.19 -20.96
C TYR A 44 12.02 -8.20 -19.82
N GLU A 45 13.14 -7.48 -19.91
CA GLU A 45 13.37 -6.22 -19.18
C GLU A 45 12.47 -5.13 -19.79
N GLU A 46 11.15 -5.30 -19.73
CA GLU A 46 10.24 -4.17 -19.93
C GLU A 46 10.37 -3.28 -18.69
N GLU A 47 10.88 -2.08 -18.90
CA GLU A 47 10.99 -1.04 -17.89
C GLU A 47 9.59 -0.83 -17.29
N GLN A 48 9.41 -1.30 -16.05
CA GLN A 48 8.11 -1.32 -15.39
C GLN A 48 7.64 0.12 -15.16
N ILE A 49 6.71 0.59 -16.00
CA ILE A 49 6.14 1.93 -15.88
C ILE A 49 5.18 1.93 -14.68
N VAL A 50 5.53 2.72 -13.67
CA VAL A 50 4.80 2.81 -12.41
C VAL A 50 4.27 4.23 -12.23
N PHE A 51 2.97 4.37 -11.91
CA PHE A 51 2.32 5.66 -11.74
C PHE A 51 1.91 5.92 -10.29
N ARG A 52 1.93 7.19 -9.90
CA ARG A 52 1.36 7.63 -8.64
C ARG A 52 -0.10 7.19 -8.49
N GLY A 53 -0.45 6.71 -7.31
CA GLY A 53 -1.80 6.22 -6.98
C GLY A 53 -2.02 4.75 -7.32
N GLU A 54 -1.05 4.09 -7.92
CA GLU A 54 -1.12 2.64 -8.11
C GLU A 54 -0.82 1.91 -6.82
N VAL A 55 -1.49 0.78 -6.64
CA VAL A 55 -1.29 -0.16 -5.54
C VAL A 55 -0.65 -1.42 -6.11
N TRP A 56 0.44 -1.84 -5.49
CA TRP A 56 1.25 -2.99 -5.89
C TRP A 56 1.55 -3.87 -4.70
N TYR A 57 1.71 -5.16 -4.90
CA TYR A 57 2.43 -5.97 -3.93
C TYR A 57 3.91 -5.65 -3.99
N ALA A 58 4.55 -5.49 -2.82
CA ALA A 58 5.99 -5.26 -2.71
C ALA A 58 6.59 -6.08 -1.56
N ALA A 59 7.84 -6.50 -1.74
CA ALA A 59 8.62 -7.16 -0.69
C ALA A 59 9.37 -6.09 0.11
N LEU A 60 8.88 -5.78 1.31
CA LEU A 60 9.46 -4.73 2.18
C LEU A 60 10.65 -5.21 3.03
N GLY A 61 11.04 -6.49 2.90
CA GLY A 61 12.07 -7.06 3.75
C GLY A 61 11.55 -7.50 5.10
N ALA A 62 12.46 -7.74 6.03
CA ALA A 62 12.16 -8.13 7.41
C ALA A 62 12.66 -7.04 8.37
N HIS A 63 11.82 -6.70 9.35
CA HIS A 63 12.11 -5.71 10.37
C HIS A 63 11.75 -6.29 11.76
N PRO A 64 12.43 -7.38 12.18
CA PRO A 64 12.08 -8.10 13.40
C PRO A 64 12.10 -7.17 14.62
N ASP A 65 11.19 -7.40 15.53
CA ASP A 65 11.05 -6.67 16.79
C ASP A 65 10.77 -5.16 16.64
N THR A 66 10.25 -4.74 15.48
CA THR A 66 9.87 -3.35 15.22
C THR A 66 8.38 -3.22 14.90
N SER A 67 7.89 -1.96 14.85
CA SER A 67 6.53 -1.65 14.36
C SER A 67 6.49 -1.31 12.87
N ILE A 68 7.63 -1.42 12.17
CA ILE A 68 7.73 -1.16 10.73
C ILE A 68 7.04 -2.29 9.97
N GLN A 69 6.29 -1.92 8.94
CA GLN A 69 5.63 -2.90 8.09
C GLN A 69 6.65 -3.71 7.29
N GLU A 70 6.53 -5.03 7.35
CA GLU A 70 7.47 -5.98 6.75
C GLU A 70 6.79 -7.02 5.88
N GLY A 71 7.59 -7.86 5.23
CA GLY A 71 7.14 -8.95 4.39
C GLY A 71 6.55 -8.50 3.06
N CYS A 72 5.81 -9.39 2.39
CA CYS A 72 5.16 -9.08 1.13
C CYS A 72 3.74 -8.53 1.39
N ARG A 73 3.50 -7.29 0.97
CA ARG A 73 2.20 -6.63 1.22
C ARG A 73 1.85 -5.58 0.18
N PRO A 74 0.58 -5.16 0.13
CA PRO A 74 0.19 -4.03 -0.71
C PRO A 74 0.88 -2.74 -0.26
N VAL A 75 1.38 -1.99 -1.23
CA VAL A 75 1.92 -0.64 -1.05
C VAL A 75 1.29 0.32 -2.05
N LEU A 76 1.05 1.54 -1.63
CA LEU A 76 0.56 2.64 -2.46
C LEU A 76 1.73 3.49 -2.94
N VAL A 77 1.88 3.69 -4.23
CA VAL A 77 2.89 4.56 -4.82
C VAL A 77 2.46 6.03 -4.66
N VAL A 78 3.29 6.83 -3.98
CA VAL A 78 3.02 8.24 -3.70
C VAL A 78 4.06 9.21 -4.28
N SER A 79 5.17 8.72 -4.83
CA SER A 79 6.10 9.54 -5.60
C SER A 79 5.45 10.06 -6.89
N ASN A 80 5.94 11.21 -7.40
CA ASN A 80 5.43 11.80 -8.63
C ASN A 80 5.87 11.01 -9.87
N ASN A 81 5.09 11.12 -10.96
CA ASN A 81 5.31 10.33 -12.16
C ASN A 81 6.62 10.66 -12.88
N ALA A 82 7.08 11.92 -12.83
CA ALA A 82 8.37 12.30 -13.43
C ALA A 82 9.54 11.57 -12.74
N ASN A 83 9.51 11.53 -11.40
CA ASN A 83 10.49 10.73 -10.64
C ASN A 83 10.34 9.24 -10.93
N ASN A 84 9.09 8.72 -10.94
CA ASN A 84 8.84 7.32 -11.20
C ASN A 84 9.33 6.84 -12.58
N SER A 85 9.35 7.73 -13.59
CA SER A 85 9.85 7.41 -14.92
C SER A 85 11.38 7.41 -15.00
N ASN A 86 12.07 8.20 -14.17
CA ASN A 86 13.51 8.43 -14.30
C ASN A 86 14.36 7.79 -13.19
N ALA A 87 13.75 7.44 -12.05
CA ALA A 87 14.47 6.86 -10.93
C ALA A 87 14.18 5.35 -10.80
N ARG A 88 15.14 4.62 -10.24
CA ARG A 88 14.97 3.21 -9.87
C ARG A 88 14.17 3.04 -8.58
N THR A 89 14.00 4.11 -7.81
CA THR A 89 13.33 4.09 -6.52
C THR A 89 11.96 4.72 -6.57
N LEU A 90 11.08 4.27 -5.68
CA LEU A 90 9.73 4.78 -5.50
C LEU A 90 9.52 5.16 -4.04
N THR A 91 8.75 6.22 -3.80
CA THR A 91 8.21 6.47 -2.46
C THR A 91 6.85 5.80 -2.35
N VAL A 92 6.67 4.99 -1.32
CA VAL A 92 5.46 4.19 -1.10
C VAL A 92 4.94 4.32 0.32
N ILE A 93 3.67 3.98 0.50
CA ILE A 93 3.00 3.85 1.80
C ILE A 93 2.49 2.42 1.91
N PRO A 94 2.88 1.66 2.96
CA PRO A 94 2.34 0.33 3.20
C PRO A 94 0.85 0.37 3.53
N LEU A 95 0.10 -0.64 3.05
CA LEU A 95 -1.27 -0.89 3.43
C LEU A 95 -1.35 -2.09 4.37
N THR A 96 -2.26 -2.02 5.34
CA THR A 96 -2.53 -3.11 6.28
C THR A 96 -4.01 -3.40 6.40
N ALA A 97 -4.37 -4.69 6.43
CA ALA A 97 -5.72 -5.13 6.76
C ALA A 97 -5.99 -5.14 8.29
N ARG A 98 -4.97 -4.91 9.12
CA ARG A 98 -5.13 -4.76 10.57
C ARG A 98 -5.62 -3.35 10.88
N LEU A 99 -6.93 -3.16 10.90
CA LEU A 99 -7.57 -1.87 11.15
C LEU A 99 -7.47 -1.50 12.64
N LYS A 100 -6.47 -0.70 12.99
CA LYS A 100 -6.27 -0.17 14.35
C LYS A 100 -6.21 1.35 14.29
N LYS A 101 -6.69 2.01 15.38
CA LYS A 101 -6.58 3.48 15.53
C LYS A 101 -7.12 4.26 14.31
N LEU A 102 -8.33 3.92 13.86
CA LEU A 102 -8.98 4.57 12.71
C LEU A 102 -9.19 6.09 12.86
N SER A 103 -9.06 6.61 14.07
CA SER A 103 -9.16 8.04 14.36
C SER A 103 -7.89 8.85 14.09
N LEU A 104 -6.77 8.20 13.76
CA LEU A 104 -5.54 8.93 13.45
C LEU A 104 -5.66 9.61 12.09
N VAL A 105 -5.32 10.91 12.04
CA VAL A 105 -5.35 11.72 10.84
C VAL A 105 -4.34 11.28 9.77
N THR A 106 -3.35 10.47 10.16
CA THR A 106 -2.33 9.86 9.29
C THR A 106 -2.78 8.51 8.72
N HIS A 107 -3.94 8.01 9.11
CA HIS A 107 -4.50 6.75 8.62
C HIS A 107 -5.61 7.01 7.59
N VAL A 108 -5.51 6.42 6.41
CA VAL A 108 -6.52 6.55 5.36
C VAL A 108 -7.12 5.19 5.03
N MET A 109 -8.44 5.08 5.18
CA MET A 109 -9.18 3.87 4.83
C MET A 109 -9.21 3.68 3.31
N VAL A 110 -8.83 2.50 2.85
CA VAL A 110 -8.85 2.08 1.45
C VAL A 110 -9.71 0.83 1.33
N LYS A 111 -10.89 0.98 0.74
CA LYS A 111 -11.81 -0.13 0.49
C LYS A 111 -11.57 -0.74 -0.88
N PRO A 112 -11.76 -2.06 -1.04
CA PRO A 112 -11.72 -2.71 -2.34
C PRO A 112 -12.69 -2.09 -3.32
N THR A 113 -12.23 -1.86 -4.56
CA THR A 113 -13.04 -1.36 -5.67
C THR A 113 -12.77 -2.19 -6.94
N LYS A 114 -13.54 -1.96 -8.01
CA LYS A 114 -13.25 -2.60 -9.30
C LYS A 114 -11.88 -2.18 -9.87
N ALA A 115 -11.48 -0.93 -9.63
CA ALA A 115 -10.21 -0.38 -10.11
C ALA A 115 -9.02 -0.78 -9.23
N CYS A 116 -9.28 -1.14 -7.97
CA CYS A 116 -8.27 -1.60 -7.02
C CYS A 116 -8.88 -2.73 -6.16
N PRO A 117 -8.87 -3.98 -6.65
CA PRO A 117 -9.51 -5.12 -6.01
C PRO A 117 -8.66 -5.71 -4.88
N LEU A 118 -8.42 -4.92 -3.83
CA LEU A 118 -7.82 -5.41 -2.60
C LEU A 118 -8.65 -6.58 -2.03
N GLU A 119 -8.00 -7.50 -1.35
CA GLU A 119 -8.69 -8.65 -0.73
C GLU A 119 -9.54 -8.25 0.47
N TYR A 120 -9.08 -7.24 1.23
CA TYR A 120 -9.71 -6.75 2.45
C TYR A 120 -9.76 -5.23 2.49
N ASP A 121 -10.69 -4.70 3.29
CA ASP A 121 -10.62 -3.31 3.74
C ASP A 121 -9.24 -3.09 4.36
N SER A 122 -8.54 -2.10 3.87
CA SER A 122 -7.15 -1.83 4.24
C SER A 122 -6.98 -0.38 4.69
N MET A 123 -5.88 -0.12 5.36
CA MET A 123 -5.53 1.20 5.86
C MET A 123 -4.14 1.57 5.36
N ALA A 124 -4.01 2.71 4.72
CA ALA A 124 -2.73 3.30 4.35
C ALA A 124 -2.12 4.00 5.57
N LEU A 125 -0.90 3.61 5.92
CA LEU A 125 -0.15 4.09 7.08
C LEU A 125 0.83 5.17 6.64
N THR A 126 0.39 6.45 6.60
CA THR A 126 1.25 7.53 6.07
C THR A 126 2.44 7.82 6.98
N GLU A 127 2.38 7.45 8.26
CA GLU A 127 3.50 7.51 9.19
C GLU A 127 4.62 6.50 8.86
N GLN A 128 4.34 5.53 7.99
CA GLN A 128 5.31 4.54 7.51
C GLN A 128 5.71 4.76 6.05
N ILE A 129 5.58 6.01 5.55
CA ILE A 129 6.08 6.37 4.24
C ILE A 129 7.56 5.99 4.11
N THR A 130 7.91 5.28 3.05
CA THR A 130 9.26 4.74 2.86
C THR A 130 9.66 4.71 1.41
N ILE A 131 10.93 4.41 1.15
CA ILE A 131 11.50 4.26 -0.19
C ILE A 131 11.76 2.78 -0.46
N ILE A 132 11.40 2.33 -1.65
CA ILE A 132 11.73 0.99 -2.16
C ILE A 132 12.38 1.08 -3.53
N ASP A 133 13.16 0.08 -3.90
CA ASP A 133 13.61 -0.12 -5.29
C ASP A 133 12.45 -0.70 -6.12
N LYS A 134 12.35 -0.33 -7.40
CA LYS A 134 11.32 -0.87 -8.32
C LYS A 134 11.37 -2.40 -8.41
N SER A 135 12.56 -3.01 -8.29
CA SER A 135 12.72 -4.47 -8.29
C SER A 135 12.01 -5.16 -7.13
N MET A 136 11.67 -4.43 -6.06
CA MET A 136 10.89 -4.96 -4.93
C MET A 136 9.40 -5.06 -5.25
N LEU A 137 8.90 -4.40 -6.30
CA LEU A 137 7.53 -4.54 -6.77
C LEU A 137 7.29 -5.92 -7.36
N ARG A 138 6.06 -6.42 -7.24
CA ARG A 138 5.65 -7.73 -7.75
C ARG A 138 4.46 -7.60 -8.68
N GLU A 139 3.28 -7.67 -8.19
CA GLU A 139 2.05 -7.64 -8.97
C GLU A 139 1.29 -6.35 -8.72
N LYS A 140 0.81 -5.72 -9.78
CA LYS A 140 -0.08 -4.58 -9.70
C LYS A 140 -1.47 -5.05 -9.26
N ILE A 141 -1.97 -4.46 -8.18
CA ILE A 141 -3.32 -4.72 -7.68
C ILE A 141 -4.33 -3.83 -8.41
N GLY A 142 -4.00 -2.55 -8.56
CA GLY A 142 -4.89 -1.59 -9.21
C GLY A 142 -4.47 -0.16 -8.97
N ARG A 143 -5.45 0.74 -8.99
CA ARG A 143 -5.22 2.17 -8.78
C ARG A 143 -6.32 2.77 -7.91
N LEU A 144 -5.94 3.63 -6.97
CA LEU A 144 -6.88 4.38 -6.15
C LEU A 144 -7.50 5.53 -6.94
N ASP A 145 -8.74 5.85 -6.61
CA ASP A 145 -9.43 7.00 -7.18
C ASP A 145 -8.87 8.33 -6.63
N ARG A 146 -9.24 9.43 -7.31
CA ARG A 146 -8.77 10.79 -6.95
C ARG A 146 -9.18 11.18 -5.54
N ARG A 147 -10.38 10.78 -5.07
CA ARG A 147 -10.89 11.16 -3.74
C ARG A 147 -10.06 10.55 -2.64
N ILE A 148 -9.72 9.26 -2.76
CA ILE A 148 -8.86 8.58 -1.79
C ILE A 148 -7.45 9.15 -1.83
N MET A 149 -6.90 9.41 -3.03
CA MET A 149 -5.59 10.03 -3.17
C MET A 149 -5.51 11.42 -2.52
N GLN A 150 -6.56 12.24 -2.59
CA GLN A 150 -6.62 13.53 -1.89
C GLN A 150 -6.58 13.36 -0.36
N GLN A 151 -7.21 12.32 0.18
CA GLN A 151 -7.12 12.00 1.62
C GLN A 151 -5.69 11.59 2.00
N VAL A 152 -5.04 10.75 1.18
CA VAL A 152 -3.65 10.36 1.37
C VAL A 152 -2.72 11.57 1.31
N ASP A 153 -2.91 12.48 0.35
CA ASP A 153 -2.11 13.69 0.22
C ASP A 153 -2.22 14.59 1.46
N ARG A 154 -3.45 14.72 1.99
CA ARG A 154 -3.67 15.46 3.25
C ARG A 154 -2.97 14.77 4.43
N ALA A 155 -3.11 13.46 4.55
CA ALA A 155 -2.49 12.68 5.62
C ALA A 155 -0.95 12.78 5.57
N ILE A 156 -0.34 12.73 4.37
CA ILE A 156 1.11 12.94 4.18
C ILE A 156 1.52 14.35 4.65
N ARG A 157 0.76 15.39 4.28
CA ARG A 157 1.07 16.77 4.71
C ARG A 157 1.01 16.90 6.23
N VAL A 158 0.06 16.25 6.88
CA VAL A 158 0.00 16.20 8.36
C VAL A 158 1.21 15.48 8.91
N GLN A 159 1.51 14.28 8.39
CA GLN A 159 2.63 13.45 8.85
C GLN A 159 3.97 14.18 8.76
N LEU A 160 4.17 14.95 7.69
CA LEU A 160 5.43 15.66 7.44
C LEU A 160 5.41 17.14 7.90
N SER A 161 4.35 17.55 8.61
CA SER A 161 4.15 18.94 9.06
C SER A 161 4.22 19.99 7.93
N LEU A 162 3.70 19.63 6.74
CA LEU A 162 3.68 20.49 5.56
C LEU A 162 2.39 21.33 5.45
N LEU A 163 1.47 21.20 6.37
CA LEU A 163 0.32 22.10 6.48
C LEU A 163 0.77 23.38 7.19
N PRO A 164 0.25 24.58 6.77
CA PRO A 164 0.45 25.79 7.53
C PRO A 164 0.01 25.53 8.98
N SER A 165 0.85 25.86 9.93
CA SER A 165 0.46 25.79 11.34
C SER A 165 -0.63 26.83 11.57
N ASP A 166 -1.85 26.41 11.84
CA ASP A 166 -2.91 27.26 12.42
C ASP A 166 -2.63 27.53 13.91
N SER A 167 -1.37 27.60 14.29
CA SER A 167 -1.02 28.06 15.64
C SER A 167 -1.34 29.54 15.70
N PRO A 168 -2.31 29.97 16.53
CA PRO A 168 -2.43 31.38 16.87
C PRO A 168 -1.06 31.79 17.44
N ARG A 169 -0.39 32.72 16.76
CA ARG A 169 0.81 33.34 17.33
C ARG A 169 0.39 33.89 18.67
N GLY A 170 0.84 33.22 19.73
CA GLY A 170 0.66 33.70 21.07
C GLY A 170 1.18 35.14 21.12
N GLY A 171 0.25 36.06 21.27
CA GLY A 171 0.58 37.45 21.52
C GLY A 171 1.48 37.50 22.72
N GLY A 172 2.73 37.86 22.50
CA GLY A 172 3.60 38.28 23.59
C GLY A 172 2.94 39.49 24.23
N ALA A 173 2.43 39.29 25.42
CA ALA A 173 2.14 40.39 26.32
C ALA A 173 3.47 40.92 26.84
N ALA A 174 3.72 42.20 26.56
CA ALA A 174 4.78 42.97 27.14
C ALA A 174 4.63 43.09 28.67
#